data_3e7c5930d534d91353500a999b39db85
#
_entry.id   3e7c5930d534d91353500a999b39db85
#
_cell.length_a   1.000
_cell.length_b   1.000
_cell.length_c   1.000
_cell.angle_alpha   90.00
_cell.angle_beta   90.00
_cell.angle_gamma   90.00
#
_symmetry.space_group_name_H-M   'P 1'
#
loop_
_entity.id
_entity.type
_entity.pdbx_description
1 polymer ?
#
loop_
_entity_poly.entity_id
_entity_poly.type
_entity_poly.pdbx_seq_one_letter_code
_entity_poly.pdbx_strand_id
1 'polypeptide(L)'
;MTVVIAGEPVAKARPRVTRRGITYTPAHTRKYEAHARLAAQLAMGDRPPIEVPVRLELVVELPIPDSWSGRRRALAITGDFLPTSRPDVENYIKAGLDSLNEIVVRDDSQIVEITARKRFSIAPKLVMTVFPLGAACSNRGAPNRAPSGGPKLQHEVTP
;
A
#
# COMPACT_ATOMS: atom_id res chain seq x y z
N MET A 1 -9.45 -10.85 2.97
CA MET A 1 -9.25 -10.40 4.35
C MET A 1 -9.26 -8.88 4.39
N THR A 2 -9.88 -8.24 5.41
CA THR A 2 -9.98 -6.77 5.48
C THR A 2 -9.38 -6.24 6.77
N VAL A 3 -8.52 -5.24 6.65
CA VAL A 3 -7.94 -4.45 7.75
C VAL A 3 -8.56 -3.06 7.73
N VAL A 4 -9.09 -2.59 8.86
CA VAL A 4 -9.69 -1.26 9.00
C VAL A 4 -8.91 -0.48 10.04
N ILE A 5 -8.36 0.67 9.65
CA ILE A 5 -7.66 1.60 10.54
C ILE A 5 -8.59 2.80 10.74
N ALA A 6 -9.24 2.87 11.89
CA ALA A 6 -10.15 3.94 12.24
C ALA A 6 -9.41 5.26 12.49
N GLY A 7 -10.09 6.36 12.21
CA GLY A 7 -9.56 7.72 12.35
C GLY A 7 -9.00 8.29 11.04
N GLU A 8 -8.52 9.52 11.10
CA GLU A 8 -8.00 10.21 9.92
C GLU A 8 -6.79 9.48 9.34
N PRO A 9 -6.84 9.09 8.05
CA PRO A 9 -5.71 8.42 7.40
C PRO A 9 -4.49 9.33 7.31
N VAL A 10 -3.33 8.80 7.71
CA VAL A 10 -2.04 9.51 7.64
C VAL A 10 -1.22 8.94 6.51
N ALA A 11 -0.87 9.78 5.55
CA ALA A 11 0.03 9.42 4.47
C ALA A 11 1.47 9.27 4.97
N LYS A 12 2.26 8.43 4.30
CA LYS A 12 3.70 8.30 4.58
C LYS A 12 4.37 9.65 4.43
N ALA A 13 4.92 10.18 5.52
CA ALA A 13 5.66 11.43 5.50
C ALA A 13 7.08 11.18 5.01
N ARG A 14 7.63 12.15 4.27
CA ARG A 14 9.08 12.15 4.00
C ARG A 14 9.83 12.29 5.31
N PRO A 15 10.90 11.52 5.53
CA PRO A 15 11.76 11.71 6.69
C PRO A 15 12.27 13.16 6.74
N ARG A 16 12.27 13.74 7.93
CA ARG A 16 12.81 15.09 8.15
C ARG A 16 14.24 14.98 8.64
N VAL A 17 15.07 15.91 8.22
CA VAL A 17 16.48 15.99 8.66
C VAL A 17 16.59 17.14 9.64
N THR A 18 17.21 16.89 10.80
CA THR A 18 17.54 17.94 11.77
C THR A 18 18.71 18.78 11.24
N ARG A 19 18.95 19.96 11.83
CA ARG A 19 20.14 20.79 11.52
C ARG A 19 21.48 20.05 11.73
N ARG A 20 21.48 18.97 12.54
CA ARG A 20 22.63 18.09 12.80
C ARG A 20 22.72 16.88 11.84
N GLY A 21 21.94 16.86 10.76
CA GLY A 21 21.94 15.75 9.78
C GLY A 21 21.21 14.47 10.23
N ILE A 22 20.56 14.46 11.39
CA ILE A 22 19.83 13.28 11.88
C ILE A 22 18.46 13.20 11.20
N THR A 23 18.20 12.08 10.53
CA THR A 23 16.90 11.80 9.90
C THR A 23 15.92 11.23 10.92
N TYR A 24 14.69 11.72 10.93
CA TYR A 24 13.64 11.23 11.81
C TYR A 24 12.26 11.21 11.15
N THR A 25 11.42 10.24 11.56
CA THR A 25 9.99 10.20 11.21
C THR A 25 9.20 11.02 12.24
N PRO A 26 8.31 11.93 11.83
CA PRO A 26 7.47 12.71 12.76
C PRO A 26 6.68 11.81 13.72
N ALA A 27 6.51 12.28 14.96
CA ALA A 27 5.85 11.51 16.02
C ALA A 27 4.41 11.08 15.66
N HIS A 28 3.67 11.96 14.97
CA HIS A 28 2.31 11.67 14.50
C HIS A 28 2.31 10.48 13.50
N THR A 29 3.23 10.47 12.54
CA THR A 29 3.37 9.36 11.57
C THR A 29 3.71 8.05 12.27
N ARG A 30 4.65 8.06 13.21
CA ARG A 30 5.00 6.85 14.00
C ARG A 30 3.83 6.31 14.81
N LYS A 31 3.02 7.18 15.44
CA LYS A 31 1.82 6.76 16.16
C LYS A 31 0.80 6.11 15.24
N TYR A 32 0.59 6.68 14.06
CA TYR A 32 -0.33 6.12 13.08
C TYR A 32 0.18 4.77 12.55
N GLU A 33 1.46 4.65 12.22
CA GLU A 33 2.10 3.40 11.78
C GLU A 33 1.94 2.29 12.85
N ALA A 34 2.15 2.62 14.13
CA ALA A 34 1.93 1.66 15.21
C ALA A 34 0.47 1.23 15.33
N HIS A 35 -0.48 2.17 15.21
CA HIS A 35 -1.92 1.88 15.21
C HIS A 35 -2.31 1.00 14.00
N ALA A 36 -1.76 1.30 12.82
CA ALA A 36 -2.01 0.52 11.61
C ALA A 36 -1.51 -0.93 11.72
N ARG A 37 -0.30 -1.12 12.28
CA ARG A 37 0.25 -2.46 12.54
C ARG A 37 -0.60 -3.24 13.55
N LEU A 38 -1.05 -2.59 14.62
CA LEU A 38 -1.94 -3.21 15.60
C LEU A 38 -3.27 -3.63 14.96
N ALA A 39 -3.88 -2.79 14.12
CA ALA A 39 -5.10 -3.11 13.40
C ALA A 39 -4.90 -4.31 12.47
N ALA A 40 -3.75 -4.40 11.79
CA ALA A 40 -3.38 -5.54 10.95
C ALA A 40 -3.22 -6.83 11.79
N GLN A 41 -2.55 -6.76 12.93
CA GLN A 41 -2.39 -7.90 13.86
C GLN A 41 -3.73 -8.39 14.38
N LEU A 42 -4.61 -7.50 14.82
CA LEU A 42 -5.95 -7.86 15.29
C LEU A 42 -6.79 -8.50 14.17
N ALA A 43 -6.69 -8.00 12.95
CA ALA A 43 -7.40 -8.57 11.81
C ALA A 43 -6.84 -9.95 11.43
N MET A 44 -5.56 -10.22 11.65
CA MET A 44 -4.94 -11.54 11.43
C MET A 44 -5.29 -12.54 12.53
N GLY A 45 -5.37 -12.10 13.79
CA GLY A 45 -5.42 -13.03 14.91
C GLY A 45 -4.23 -13.98 14.90
N ASP A 46 -4.49 -15.27 15.11
CA ASP A 46 -3.45 -16.31 15.12
C ASP A 46 -3.09 -16.87 13.72
N ARG A 47 -3.60 -16.27 12.65
CA ARG A 47 -3.32 -16.74 11.29
C ARG A 47 -1.90 -16.37 10.86
N PRO A 48 -1.17 -17.28 10.20
CA PRO A 48 0.14 -16.97 9.65
C PRO A 48 0.01 -15.95 8.49
N PRO A 49 1.06 -15.18 8.21
CA PRO A 49 1.10 -14.31 7.04
C PRO A 49 0.83 -15.08 5.74
N ILE A 50 0.19 -14.40 4.80
CA ILE A 50 -0.11 -14.95 3.47
C ILE A 50 1.21 -15.08 2.70
N GLU A 51 1.48 -16.25 2.11
CA GLU A 51 2.73 -16.52 1.36
C GLU A 51 2.50 -16.66 -0.16
N VAL A 52 1.29 -16.39 -0.64
CA VAL A 52 0.95 -16.43 -2.08
C VAL A 52 0.85 -15.01 -2.65
N PRO A 53 0.89 -14.84 -3.99
CA PRO A 53 0.60 -13.55 -4.61
C PRO A 53 -0.77 -13.02 -4.17
N VAL A 54 -0.87 -11.72 -3.96
CA VAL A 54 -2.10 -11.07 -3.49
C VAL A 54 -2.45 -9.84 -4.32
N ARG A 55 -3.75 -9.55 -4.41
CA ARG A 55 -4.29 -8.27 -4.82
C ARG A 55 -4.67 -7.46 -3.58
N LEU A 56 -4.30 -6.18 -3.57
CA LEU A 56 -4.64 -5.22 -2.53
C LEU A 56 -5.64 -4.19 -3.07
N GLU A 57 -6.77 -4.05 -2.37
CA GLU A 57 -7.68 -2.91 -2.57
C GLU A 57 -7.56 -1.97 -1.37
N LEU A 58 -7.31 -0.68 -1.63
CA LEU A 58 -7.08 0.34 -0.63
C LEU A 58 -8.07 1.49 -0.81
N VAL A 59 -8.86 1.78 0.21
CA VAL A 59 -9.81 2.89 0.23
C VAL A 59 -9.43 3.87 1.32
N VAL A 60 -9.07 5.10 0.92
CA VAL A 60 -8.72 6.21 1.82
C VAL A 60 -9.97 7.07 2.01
N GLU A 61 -10.56 7.03 3.18
CA GLU A 61 -11.71 7.84 3.57
C GLU A 61 -11.26 9.03 4.40
N LEU A 62 -11.23 10.21 3.77
CA LEU A 62 -10.75 11.45 4.37
C LEU A 62 -11.87 12.22 5.07
N PRO A 63 -11.57 12.96 6.14
CA PRO A 63 -12.57 13.76 6.81
C PRO A 63 -13.10 14.88 5.91
N ILE A 64 -14.37 15.19 6.04
CA ILE A 64 -15.00 16.34 5.38
C ILE A 64 -14.75 17.56 6.29
N PRO A 65 -14.09 18.64 5.80
CA PRO A 65 -13.83 19.82 6.62
C PRO A 65 -15.12 20.47 7.14
N ASP A 66 -15.15 20.81 8.43
CA ASP A 66 -16.31 21.43 9.06
C ASP A 66 -16.63 22.82 8.50
N SER A 67 -15.60 23.51 7.97
CA SER A 67 -15.75 24.83 7.35
C SER A 67 -16.49 24.84 6.00
N TRP A 68 -16.80 23.65 5.44
CA TRP A 68 -17.49 23.58 4.14
C TRP A 68 -18.99 23.84 4.27
N SER A 69 -19.55 24.51 3.25
CA SER A 69 -21.00 24.72 3.13
C SER A 69 -21.75 23.38 3.05
N GLY A 70 -23.00 23.34 3.49
CA GLY A 70 -23.82 22.13 3.46
C GLY A 70 -23.92 21.49 2.06
N ARG A 71 -24.04 22.30 1.00
CA ARG A 71 -24.05 21.82 -0.38
C ARG A 71 -22.76 21.09 -0.76
N ARG A 72 -21.60 21.68 -0.40
CA ARG A 72 -20.30 21.04 -0.70
C ARG A 72 -20.10 19.76 0.09
N ARG A 73 -20.54 19.74 1.35
CA ARG A 73 -20.51 18.53 2.19
C ARG A 73 -21.38 17.42 1.61
N ALA A 74 -22.58 17.74 1.12
CA ALA A 74 -23.46 16.77 0.46
C ALA A 74 -22.79 16.15 -0.77
N LEU A 75 -22.20 16.95 -1.67
CA LEU A 75 -21.47 16.47 -2.85
C LEU A 75 -20.26 15.59 -2.48
N ALA A 76 -19.58 15.88 -1.37
CA ALA A 76 -18.48 15.06 -0.89
C ALA A 76 -18.97 13.69 -0.36
N ILE A 77 -20.13 13.66 0.29
CA ILE A 77 -20.74 12.41 0.80
C ILE A 77 -21.23 11.53 -0.35
N THR A 78 -21.86 12.12 -1.39
CA THR A 78 -22.33 11.37 -2.55
C THR A 78 -21.21 10.90 -3.47
N GLY A 79 -19.99 11.45 -3.34
CA GLY A 79 -18.85 11.12 -4.18
C GLY A 79 -18.74 12.00 -5.45
N ASP A 80 -19.62 12.97 -5.63
CA ASP A 80 -19.57 13.93 -6.75
C ASP A 80 -18.45 14.97 -6.58
N PHE A 81 -17.92 15.09 -5.37
CA PHE A 81 -16.76 15.91 -5.07
C PHE A 81 -15.65 15.07 -4.45
N LEU A 82 -14.56 14.89 -5.20
CA LEU A 82 -13.43 14.03 -4.83
C LEU A 82 -12.25 14.81 -4.25
N PRO A 83 -11.46 14.22 -3.35
CA PRO A 83 -10.27 14.87 -2.76
C PRO A 83 -9.10 14.89 -3.76
N THR A 84 -8.84 16.05 -4.36
CA THR A 84 -7.73 16.29 -5.30
C THR A 84 -6.51 16.94 -4.65
N SER A 85 -6.61 17.34 -3.38
CA SER A 85 -5.52 17.95 -2.62
C SER A 85 -4.52 16.90 -2.11
N ARG A 86 -3.31 17.36 -1.77
CA ARG A 86 -2.30 16.56 -1.06
C ARG A 86 -2.82 16.10 0.30
N PRO A 87 -2.34 14.94 0.80
CA PRO A 87 -1.33 14.04 0.23
C PRO A 87 -1.83 13.22 -0.97
N ASP A 88 -0.89 12.81 -1.82
CA ASP A 88 -1.15 11.98 -2.99
C ASP A 88 -1.53 10.55 -2.58
N VAL A 89 -2.31 9.86 -3.42
CA VAL A 89 -2.78 8.49 -3.13
C VAL A 89 -1.62 7.52 -2.90
N GLU A 90 -0.52 7.71 -3.63
CA GLU A 90 0.70 6.90 -3.50
C GLU A 90 1.28 6.90 -2.07
N ASN A 91 1.23 8.04 -1.37
CA ASN A 91 1.75 8.13 -0.01
C ASN A 91 0.87 7.38 1.00
N TYR A 92 -0.42 7.21 0.72
CA TYR A 92 -1.31 6.34 1.51
C TYR A 92 -1.08 4.86 1.20
N ILE A 93 -0.81 4.52 -0.08
CA ILE A 93 -0.41 3.16 -0.47
C ILE A 93 0.84 2.76 0.31
N LYS A 94 1.89 3.58 0.31
CA LYS A 94 3.14 3.30 1.05
C LYS A 94 2.88 3.08 2.55
N ALA A 95 2.06 3.93 3.18
CA ALA A 95 1.71 3.76 4.59
C ALA A 95 0.95 2.45 4.85
N GLY A 96 0.06 2.07 3.93
CA GLY A 96 -0.67 0.80 3.97
C GLY A 96 0.26 -0.41 3.85
N LEU A 97 1.13 -0.43 2.83
CA LEU A 97 2.09 -1.52 2.60
C LEU A 97 2.97 -1.76 3.82
N ASP A 98 3.55 -0.69 4.40
CA ASP A 98 4.38 -0.77 5.61
C ASP A 98 3.63 -1.38 6.81
N SER A 99 2.30 -1.22 6.87
CA SER A 99 1.49 -1.78 7.96
C SER A 99 1.10 -3.25 7.75
N LEU A 100 1.09 -3.72 6.50
CA LEU A 100 0.73 -5.10 6.15
C LEU A 100 1.95 -6.03 6.12
N ASN A 101 3.14 -5.47 5.88
CA ASN A 101 4.37 -6.22 5.72
C ASN A 101 4.74 -7.00 6.99
N GLU A 102 5.14 -8.26 6.86
CA GLU A 102 5.46 -9.23 7.92
C GLU A 102 4.27 -9.60 8.85
N ILE A 103 3.10 -8.99 8.67
CA ILE A 103 1.90 -9.25 9.47
C ILE A 103 0.84 -9.96 8.63
N VAL A 104 0.39 -9.35 7.55
CA VAL A 104 -0.66 -9.87 6.67
C VAL A 104 -0.07 -10.63 5.50
N VAL A 105 0.96 -10.09 4.90
CA VAL A 105 1.78 -10.72 3.87
C VAL A 105 3.18 -10.93 4.42
N ARG A 106 3.86 -11.99 3.98
CA ARG A 106 5.23 -12.25 4.42
C ARG A 106 6.21 -11.19 3.91
N ASP A 107 5.97 -10.69 2.70
CA ASP A 107 6.78 -9.68 2.03
C ASP A 107 5.89 -8.88 1.09
N ASP A 108 6.11 -7.57 0.98
CA ASP A 108 5.34 -6.67 0.14
C ASP A 108 5.48 -6.95 -1.36
N SER A 109 6.56 -7.64 -1.78
CA SER A 109 6.76 -8.13 -3.15
C SER A 109 5.68 -9.12 -3.60
N GLN A 110 4.92 -9.72 -2.67
CA GLN A 110 3.80 -10.60 -2.98
C GLN A 110 2.58 -9.82 -3.50
N ILE A 111 2.55 -8.49 -3.34
CA ILE A 111 1.44 -7.66 -3.80
C ILE A 111 1.66 -7.35 -5.28
N VAL A 112 0.97 -8.10 -6.15
CA VAL A 112 1.13 -8.03 -7.61
C VAL A 112 0.09 -7.12 -8.28
N GLU A 113 -1.01 -6.80 -7.57
CA GLU A 113 -2.04 -5.88 -8.05
C GLU A 113 -2.44 -4.94 -6.92
N ILE A 114 -2.57 -3.64 -7.23
CA ILE A 114 -3.04 -2.62 -6.29
C ILE A 114 -4.13 -1.78 -6.95
N THR A 115 -5.29 -1.70 -6.29
CA THR A 115 -6.32 -0.71 -6.61
C THR A 115 -6.46 0.23 -5.43
N ALA A 116 -6.29 1.54 -5.65
CA ALA A 116 -6.39 2.53 -4.59
C ALA A 116 -7.27 3.71 -4.99
N ARG A 117 -8.08 4.19 -4.04
CA ARG A 117 -8.95 5.35 -4.23
C ARG A 117 -9.04 6.21 -2.98
N LYS A 118 -9.17 7.53 -3.18
CA LYS A 118 -9.46 8.51 -2.12
C LYS A 118 -10.90 8.97 -2.27
N ARG A 119 -11.59 9.14 -1.16
CA ARG A 119 -12.92 9.79 -1.10
C ARG A 119 -13.08 10.50 0.22
N PHE A 120 -14.06 11.39 0.32
CA PHE A 120 -14.48 11.96 1.59
C PHE A 120 -15.46 11.04 2.31
N SER A 121 -15.46 11.10 3.63
CA SER A 121 -16.37 10.33 4.49
C SER A 121 -16.65 11.08 5.79
N ILE A 122 -17.82 10.87 6.35
CA ILE A 122 -18.20 11.35 7.70
C ILE A 122 -17.47 10.54 8.79
N ALA A 123 -17.02 9.32 8.47
CA ALA A 123 -16.26 8.44 9.35
C ALA A 123 -14.91 8.11 8.70
N PRO A 124 -13.90 9.00 8.88
CA PRO A 124 -12.60 8.83 8.24
C PRO A 124 -11.92 7.54 8.70
N LYS A 125 -11.34 6.81 7.74
CA LYS A 125 -10.61 5.56 7.99
C LYS A 125 -9.79 5.15 6.77
N LEU A 126 -8.83 4.27 6.97
CA LEU A 126 -8.17 3.53 5.90
C LEU A 126 -8.68 2.09 5.89
N VAL A 127 -9.18 1.64 4.76
CA VAL A 127 -9.64 0.26 4.57
C VAL A 127 -8.73 -0.42 3.57
N MET A 128 -8.19 -1.55 3.94
CA MET A 128 -7.32 -2.38 3.09
C MET A 128 -7.91 -3.78 3.01
N THR A 129 -8.20 -4.25 1.80
CA THR A 129 -8.68 -5.62 1.56
C THR A 129 -7.66 -6.39 0.74
N VAL A 130 -7.18 -7.48 1.30
CA VAL A 130 -6.20 -8.37 0.70
C VAL A 130 -6.89 -9.62 0.17
N PHE A 131 -6.69 -9.91 -1.11
CA PHE A 131 -7.24 -11.06 -1.82
C PHE A 131 -6.09 -11.97 -2.25
N PRO A 132 -5.95 -13.17 -1.69
CA PRO A 132 -5.02 -14.17 -2.21
C PRO A 132 -5.35 -14.54 -3.66
N LEU A 133 -4.35 -14.57 -4.53
CA LEU A 133 -4.47 -14.92 -5.94
C LEU A 133 -3.89 -16.31 -6.17
N GLY A 134 -4.76 -17.33 -6.24
CA GLY A 134 -4.40 -18.70 -6.59
C GLY A 134 -3.76 -19.53 -5.48
N ALA A 135 -3.64 -20.83 -5.73
CA ALA A 135 -2.89 -21.74 -4.88
C ALA A 135 -1.39 -21.50 -5.05
N ALA A 136 -0.64 -21.66 -3.95
CA ALA A 136 0.80 -21.45 -3.90
C ALA A 136 1.55 -22.17 -5.03
N CYS A 137 1.90 -21.44 -6.09
CA CYS A 137 3.10 -21.78 -6.82
C CYS A 137 4.27 -21.34 -5.93
N SER A 138 4.77 -22.24 -5.12
CA SER A 138 5.99 -22.04 -4.34
C SER A 138 7.15 -21.86 -5.32
N ASN A 139 7.40 -20.61 -5.70
CA ASN A 139 8.57 -20.25 -6.51
C ASN A 139 9.83 -20.23 -5.63
N ARG A 140 10.01 -21.32 -4.85
CA ARG A 140 11.26 -21.59 -4.15
C ARG A 140 12.20 -22.22 -5.15
N GLY A 141 13.04 -21.39 -5.78
CA GLY A 141 14.25 -21.85 -6.47
C GLY A 141 14.10 -22.13 -7.95
N ALA A 142 13.86 -21.11 -8.76
CA ALA A 142 14.39 -21.08 -10.11
C ALA A 142 15.76 -20.38 -10.04
N PRO A 143 16.90 -21.10 -10.22
CA PRO A 143 18.16 -20.42 -10.43
C PRO A 143 18.05 -19.62 -11.73
N ASN A 144 18.36 -18.35 -11.64
CA ASN A 144 18.44 -17.43 -12.80
C ASN A 144 19.60 -17.93 -13.70
N ARG A 145 19.29 -18.89 -14.57
CA ARG A 145 20.23 -19.39 -15.58
C ARG A 145 20.00 -18.56 -16.84
N ALA A 146 20.77 -17.50 -16.97
CA ALA A 146 20.87 -16.78 -18.23
C ALA A 146 21.22 -17.79 -19.35
N PRO A 147 20.55 -17.75 -20.50
CA PRO A 147 20.93 -18.56 -21.63
C PRO A 147 22.22 -17.99 -22.24
N SER A 148 23.34 -18.62 -21.91
CA SER A 148 24.60 -18.43 -22.61
C SER A 148 24.55 -19.26 -23.92
N GLY A 149 24.54 -18.58 -25.06
CA GLY A 149 24.72 -19.28 -26.33
C GLY A 149 23.93 -18.66 -27.48
N GLY A 150 24.33 -17.46 -27.93
CA GLY A 150 23.96 -16.99 -29.26
C GLY A 150 24.70 -17.80 -30.34
N PRO A 151 24.06 -18.15 -31.49
CA PRO A 151 24.69 -18.88 -32.58
C PRO A 151 25.79 -18.03 -33.22
N LYS A 152 26.99 -18.58 -33.36
CA LYS A 152 28.08 -18.01 -34.17
C LYS A 152 27.68 -18.08 -35.63
N LEU A 153 27.44 -16.91 -36.23
CA LEU A 153 27.39 -16.79 -37.69
C LEU A 153 28.80 -17.00 -38.26
N GLN A 154 29.02 -18.14 -38.89
CA GLN A 154 30.18 -18.39 -39.71
C GLN A 154 29.96 -17.72 -41.06
N HIS A 155 30.74 -16.67 -41.36
CA HIS A 155 30.88 -16.14 -42.69
C HIS A 155 31.79 -17.08 -43.50
N GLU A 156 31.19 -17.82 -44.38
CA GLU A 156 31.91 -18.57 -45.41
C GLU A 156 32.12 -17.61 -46.61
N VAL A 157 33.40 -17.27 -46.84
CA VAL A 157 33.87 -16.58 -48.03
C VAL A 157 34.46 -17.67 -48.93
N THR A 158 33.90 -17.84 -50.10
CA THR A 158 34.48 -18.67 -51.14
C THR A 158 34.61 -17.90 -52.45
N PRO A 159 35.57 -18.24 -53.31
CA PRO A 159 36.46 -17.39 -54.11
C PRO A 159 35.81 -16.80 -55.37
#